data_3d3c806c1ae0eee03666371290c9356e
#
_entry.id   3d3c806c1ae0eee03666371290c9356e
#
_cell.length_a   1.000
_cell.length_b   1.000
_cell.length_c   1.000
_cell.angle_alpha   90.00
_cell.angle_beta   90.00
_cell.angle_gamma   90.00
#
_symmetry.space_group_name_H-M   'P 1'
#
loop_
_entity.id
_entity.type
_entity.pdbx_description
1 polymer ?
#
loop_
_entity_poly.entity_id
_entity_poly.type
_entity_poly.pdbx_seq_one_letter_code
_entity_poly.pdbx_strand_id
1 'polypeptide(L)'
;MADFHDLVGIPGFYVDDGGYWNIAGYSGLLVPYRDKNGLIQGMQIRLDDENKPDRKYRWLSSKTRKFGTRSRSWLHVTGNIHAKTAYLTEGGLKGDVASFLDNDALFICFAGVNAIGGLKETLAGLSLSEVVIALDMDKMMNWRVRDALEKIIALVTAIPGIRVRLMNWNATFKGVDDFYQARNYAASKGVNILDMRSNFITRYLDDLWKTEYHKQDRGFIHTCEWEELTVPLDELDCDPPKDLKKAEQYRQLLLDGCTEFPPLVCINRMVIDGQHRFWAYQKLGYQAVKIYQNVPWAMPAAA
;
A
#
# COMPACT_ATOMS: atom_id res chain seq x y z
N MET A 1 10.59 33.03 -34.33
CA MET A 1 10.32 31.58 -34.53
C MET A 1 10.65 30.91 -33.23
N ALA A 2 9.69 30.28 -32.54
CA ALA A 2 9.98 29.54 -31.37
C ALA A 2 10.86 28.36 -31.77
N ASP A 3 12.04 28.23 -31.13
CA ASP A 3 12.89 27.07 -31.35
C ASP A 3 12.08 25.84 -30.93
N PHE A 4 11.74 25.01 -31.90
CA PHE A 4 11.17 23.70 -31.66
C PHE A 4 12.24 22.88 -30.94
N HIS A 5 12.15 22.80 -29.64
CA HIS A 5 13.04 21.94 -28.87
C HIS A 5 12.90 20.51 -29.40
N ASP A 6 14.04 19.85 -29.58
CA ASP A 6 14.08 18.44 -29.94
C ASP A 6 13.43 17.64 -28.78
N LEU A 7 12.32 16.96 -29.07
CA LEU A 7 11.59 16.14 -28.09
C LEU A 7 12.05 14.67 -28.11
N VAL A 8 13.11 14.37 -28.84
CA VAL A 8 13.75 13.05 -28.82
C VAL A 8 14.20 12.72 -27.41
N GLY A 9 13.90 11.52 -26.94
CA GLY A 9 14.24 11.09 -25.58
C GLY A 9 13.18 11.41 -24.52
N ILE A 10 12.16 12.21 -24.85
CA ILE A 10 11.07 12.51 -23.92
C ILE A 10 9.94 11.47 -24.09
N PRO A 11 9.64 10.67 -23.05
CA PRO A 11 8.56 9.67 -23.13
C PRO A 11 7.22 10.30 -23.46
N GLY A 12 6.49 9.68 -24.40
CA GLY A 12 5.19 10.14 -24.84
C GLY A 12 5.23 10.94 -26.14
N PHE A 13 6.34 11.56 -26.48
CA PHE A 13 6.47 12.29 -27.75
C PHE A 13 7.00 11.39 -28.86
N TYR A 14 6.55 11.63 -30.10
CA TYR A 14 6.96 10.90 -31.29
C TYR A 14 6.73 11.74 -32.54
N VAL A 15 7.34 11.35 -33.65
CA VAL A 15 7.11 11.97 -34.95
C VAL A 15 6.08 11.14 -35.72
N ASP A 16 5.02 11.75 -36.19
CA ASP A 16 4.02 11.11 -37.06
C ASP A 16 4.48 10.91 -38.53
N ASP A 17 3.63 10.33 -39.34
CA ASP A 17 3.96 10.03 -40.73
C ASP A 17 4.14 11.30 -41.60
N GLY A 18 3.56 12.42 -41.15
CA GLY A 18 3.73 13.75 -41.79
C GLY A 18 5.02 14.46 -41.37
N GLY A 19 5.80 13.89 -40.45
CA GLY A 19 7.03 14.47 -39.93
C GLY A 19 6.83 15.47 -38.81
N TYR A 20 5.64 15.54 -38.19
CA TYR A 20 5.32 16.45 -37.11
C TYR A 20 5.41 15.76 -35.76
N TRP A 21 5.85 16.53 -34.74
CA TRP A 21 5.81 16.07 -33.37
C TRP A 21 4.37 15.89 -32.90
N ASN A 22 4.13 14.74 -32.27
CA ASN A 22 2.84 14.36 -31.71
C ASN A 22 3.02 13.73 -30.34
N ILE A 23 1.93 13.59 -29.59
CA ILE A 23 1.92 12.97 -28.27
C ILE A 23 1.14 11.66 -28.30
N ALA A 24 1.77 10.59 -27.83
CA ALA A 24 1.11 9.31 -27.62
C ALA A 24 0.29 9.39 -26.33
N GLY A 25 -0.91 8.80 -26.35
CA GLY A 25 -1.72 8.82 -25.13
C GLY A 25 -3.04 8.07 -25.27
N TYR A 26 -3.78 8.15 -24.21
CA TYR A 26 -5.15 7.67 -24.08
C TYR A 26 -5.94 8.78 -23.43
N SER A 27 -7.28 8.77 -23.56
CA SER A 27 -8.14 9.67 -22.82
C SER A 27 -7.96 9.47 -21.32
N GLY A 28 -7.81 10.56 -20.58
CA GLY A 28 -7.59 10.51 -19.15
C GLY A 28 -6.87 11.73 -18.58
N LEU A 29 -6.66 11.70 -17.27
CA LEU A 29 -5.94 12.74 -16.53
C LEU A 29 -4.43 12.48 -16.58
N LEU A 30 -3.64 13.45 -17.00
CA LEU A 30 -2.18 13.42 -16.89
C LEU A 30 -1.73 13.76 -15.50
N VAL A 31 -0.95 12.86 -14.90
CA VAL A 31 -0.36 13.01 -13.56
C VAL A 31 1.15 13.12 -13.70
N PRO A 32 1.75 14.30 -13.49
CA PRO A 32 3.19 14.48 -13.59
C PRO A 32 3.90 13.86 -12.40
N TYR A 33 4.99 13.14 -12.65
CA TYR A 33 5.90 12.64 -11.64
C TYR A 33 7.13 13.55 -11.59
N ARG A 34 7.31 14.23 -10.47
CA ARG A 34 8.37 15.23 -10.26
C ARG A 34 9.47 14.65 -9.38
N ASP A 35 10.70 15.07 -9.65
CA ASP A 35 11.85 14.83 -8.77
C ASP A 35 11.86 15.81 -7.58
N LYS A 36 12.87 15.68 -6.71
CA LYS A 36 13.08 16.59 -5.56
C LYS A 36 13.35 18.06 -5.95
N ASN A 37 13.69 18.34 -7.20
CA ASN A 37 13.91 19.71 -7.71
C ASN A 37 12.63 20.25 -8.42
N GLY A 38 11.53 19.50 -8.39
CA GLY A 38 10.26 19.85 -9.03
C GLY A 38 10.23 19.59 -10.53
N LEU A 39 11.28 19.00 -11.11
CA LEU A 39 11.35 18.69 -12.55
C LEU A 39 10.52 17.45 -12.89
N ILE A 40 9.74 17.53 -13.95
CA ILE A 40 8.93 16.40 -14.43
C ILE A 40 9.82 15.35 -15.06
N GLN A 41 9.86 14.16 -14.47
CA GLN A 41 10.62 13.00 -14.96
C GLN A 41 9.81 12.13 -15.90
N GLY A 42 8.49 12.15 -15.76
CA GLY A 42 7.56 11.40 -16.58
C GLY A 42 6.13 11.69 -16.17
N MET A 43 5.17 11.11 -16.88
CA MET A 43 3.75 11.29 -16.61
C MET A 43 3.04 9.95 -16.61
N GLN A 44 2.11 9.78 -15.69
CA GLN A 44 1.10 8.74 -15.75
C GLN A 44 -0.19 9.30 -16.35
N ILE A 45 -0.94 8.46 -17.03
CA ILE A 45 -2.29 8.74 -17.48
C ILE A 45 -3.22 7.93 -16.59
N ARG A 46 -4.07 8.60 -15.81
CA ARG A 46 -5.21 7.98 -15.18
C ARG A 46 -6.31 7.90 -16.22
N LEU A 47 -6.57 6.69 -16.69
CA LEU A 47 -7.51 6.45 -17.79
C LEU A 47 -8.95 6.73 -17.37
N ASP A 48 -9.75 7.29 -18.29
CA ASP A 48 -11.19 7.52 -18.12
C ASP A 48 -12.03 6.23 -18.23
N ASP A 49 -11.42 5.13 -18.72
CA ASP A 49 -12.13 3.87 -18.96
C ASP A 49 -12.35 3.11 -17.65
N GLU A 50 -13.55 3.24 -17.10
CA GLU A 50 -14.00 2.56 -15.87
C GLU A 50 -14.16 1.03 -16.05
N ASN A 51 -14.23 0.53 -17.29
CA ASN A 51 -14.45 -0.88 -17.59
C ASN A 51 -13.16 -1.74 -17.48
N LYS A 52 -12.02 -1.13 -17.19
CA LYS A 52 -10.72 -1.82 -17.05
C LYS A 52 -10.01 -1.47 -15.74
N PRO A 53 -10.54 -1.93 -14.60
CA PRO A 53 -10.01 -1.59 -13.28
C PRO A 53 -8.53 -1.99 -13.10
N ASP A 54 -8.08 -3.07 -13.75
CA ASP A 54 -6.69 -3.55 -13.68
C ASP A 54 -5.68 -2.65 -14.39
N ARG A 55 -6.15 -1.65 -15.13
CA ARG A 55 -5.31 -0.76 -15.94
C ARG A 55 -5.60 0.72 -15.70
N LYS A 56 -6.00 1.06 -14.50
CA LYS A 56 -6.38 2.42 -14.12
C LYS A 56 -5.31 3.48 -14.43
N TYR A 57 -4.04 3.12 -14.33
CA TYR A 57 -2.91 4.00 -14.61
C TYR A 57 -1.98 3.42 -15.66
N ARG A 58 -1.47 4.27 -16.55
CA ARG A 58 -0.44 3.93 -17.56
C ARG A 58 0.60 5.04 -17.62
N TRP A 59 1.85 4.63 -17.80
CA TRP A 59 2.88 5.59 -18.16
C TRP A 59 2.70 6.14 -19.55
N LEU A 60 2.82 7.45 -19.71
CA LEU A 60 2.91 8.11 -21.01
C LEU A 60 4.20 7.62 -21.67
N SER A 61 4.08 6.91 -22.79
CA SER A 61 5.20 6.24 -23.47
C SER A 61 4.90 6.13 -24.97
N SER A 62 5.90 6.41 -25.78
CA SER A 62 5.83 6.37 -27.24
C SER A 62 6.78 5.31 -27.85
N LYS A 63 7.28 4.36 -27.06
CA LYS A 63 8.34 3.39 -27.45
C LYS A 63 8.13 2.64 -28.75
N THR A 64 6.88 2.50 -29.22
CA THR A 64 6.52 1.78 -30.45
C THR A 64 6.34 2.72 -31.64
N ARG A 65 6.56 4.01 -31.46
CA ARG A 65 6.41 5.05 -32.47
C ARG A 65 7.78 5.51 -32.99
N LYS A 66 7.79 6.13 -34.18
CA LYS A 66 8.99 6.70 -34.82
C LYS A 66 9.58 7.79 -33.91
N PHE A 67 10.87 7.73 -33.57
CA PHE A 67 11.58 8.55 -32.62
C PHE A 67 10.96 8.55 -31.21
N GLY A 68 10.08 7.59 -30.90
CA GLY A 68 9.42 7.49 -29.61
C GLY A 68 10.31 6.89 -28.52
N THR A 69 10.05 7.29 -27.29
CA THR A 69 10.84 6.92 -26.12
C THR A 69 10.02 6.12 -25.10
N ARG A 70 10.66 5.10 -24.51
CA ARG A 70 10.08 4.30 -23.45
C ARG A 70 10.08 5.08 -22.14
N SER A 71 8.94 5.12 -21.44
CA SER A 71 8.90 5.58 -20.06
C SER A 71 9.51 4.55 -19.11
N ARG A 72 10.02 5.06 -18.00
CA ARG A 72 10.43 4.27 -16.83
C ARG A 72 9.39 4.44 -15.71
N SER A 73 9.53 3.66 -14.68
CA SER A 73 8.80 3.88 -13.44
C SER A 73 9.58 4.88 -12.59
N TRP A 74 8.97 6.01 -12.27
CA TRP A 74 9.57 7.10 -11.52
C TRP A 74 8.95 7.20 -10.13
N LEU A 75 9.71 7.72 -9.19
CA LEU A 75 9.17 8.21 -7.93
C LEU A 75 8.66 9.63 -8.11
N HIS A 76 7.59 9.98 -7.43
CA HIS A 76 7.08 11.34 -7.37
C HIS A 76 7.38 11.96 -6.01
N VAL A 77 8.01 13.13 -6.00
CA VAL A 77 8.32 13.90 -4.80
C VAL A 77 7.44 15.14 -4.80
N THR A 78 6.72 15.35 -3.70
CA THR A 78 5.83 16.50 -3.52
C THR A 78 5.87 17.00 -2.08
N GLY A 79 5.57 18.28 -1.88
CA GLY A 79 5.62 18.95 -0.58
C GLY A 79 6.99 19.55 -0.25
N ASN A 80 7.17 19.90 1.02
CA ASN A 80 8.34 20.63 1.50
C ASN A 80 9.60 19.75 1.52
N ILE A 81 10.47 19.91 0.53
CA ILE A 81 11.73 19.16 0.40
C ILE A 81 12.74 19.40 1.53
N HIS A 82 12.55 20.44 2.34
CA HIS A 82 13.38 20.77 3.51
C HIS A 82 12.87 20.14 4.80
N ALA A 83 11.73 19.43 4.76
CA ALA A 83 11.21 18.71 5.91
C ALA A 83 12.20 17.64 6.39
N LYS A 84 12.20 17.37 7.70
CA LYS A 84 13.02 16.32 8.32
C LYS A 84 12.33 14.95 8.31
N THR A 85 11.05 14.92 8.02
CA THR A 85 10.22 13.72 7.89
C THR A 85 9.68 13.62 6.48
N ALA A 86 9.83 12.45 5.85
CA ALA A 86 9.20 12.13 4.58
C ALA A 86 8.20 10.98 4.75
N TYR A 87 7.09 11.06 4.05
CA TYR A 87 6.06 10.03 3.99
C TYR A 87 6.19 9.23 2.69
N LEU A 88 6.17 7.91 2.76
CA LEU A 88 6.17 7.02 1.60
C LEU A 88 4.76 6.52 1.34
N THR A 89 4.21 6.76 0.15
CA THR A 89 2.86 6.30 -0.21
C THR A 89 2.79 5.79 -1.64
N GLU A 90 1.67 5.17 -2.01
CA GLU A 90 1.39 4.70 -3.37
C GLU A 90 0.54 5.73 -4.13
N GLY A 91 0.95 6.04 -5.38
CA GLY A 91 0.23 6.94 -6.28
C GLY A 91 0.62 8.42 -6.16
N GLY A 92 1.11 9.00 -7.27
CA GLY A 92 1.56 10.40 -7.31
C GLY A 92 0.44 11.39 -6.95
N LEU A 93 -0.74 11.24 -7.58
CA LEU A 93 -1.90 12.11 -7.29
C LEU A 93 -2.35 12.03 -5.83
N LYS A 94 -2.30 10.83 -5.24
CA LYS A 94 -2.62 10.62 -3.83
C LYS A 94 -1.64 11.38 -2.92
N GLY A 95 -0.34 11.31 -3.25
CA GLY A 95 0.68 12.05 -2.51
C GLY A 95 0.50 13.57 -2.61
N ASP A 96 0.15 14.09 -3.79
CA ASP A 96 -0.14 15.52 -3.97
C ASP A 96 -1.30 15.97 -3.07
N VAL A 97 -2.39 15.20 -3.07
CA VAL A 97 -3.55 15.50 -2.22
C VAL A 97 -3.20 15.40 -0.74
N ALA A 98 -2.48 14.34 -0.33
CA ALA A 98 -2.10 14.15 1.06
C ALA A 98 -1.13 15.25 1.54
N SER A 99 -0.16 15.63 0.72
CA SER A 99 0.76 16.75 1.01
C SER A 99 0.01 18.06 1.23
N PHE A 100 -0.90 18.39 0.33
CA PHE A 100 -1.75 19.59 0.44
C PHE A 100 -2.60 19.55 1.73
N LEU A 101 -3.20 18.42 2.05
CA LEU A 101 -4.07 18.29 3.22
C LEU A 101 -3.30 18.26 4.57
N ASP A 102 -2.00 17.95 4.54
CA ASP A 102 -1.13 17.90 5.72
C ASP A 102 -0.07 19.03 5.74
N ASN A 103 -0.48 20.22 5.39
CA ASN A 103 0.35 21.44 5.45
C ASN A 103 1.70 21.31 4.72
N ASP A 104 1.65 20.88 3.47
CA ASP A 104 2.81 20.71 2.61
C ASP A 104 3.83 19.68 3.13
N ALA A 105 3.35 18.64 3.82
CA ALA A 105 4.18 17.53 4.26
C ALA A 105 4.87 16.86 3.06
N LEU A 106 6.16 16.48 3.25
CA LEU A 106 6.94 15.85 2.19
C LEU A 106 6.48 14.41 1.94
N PHE A 107 6.04 14.15 0.72
CA PHE A 107 5.69 12.80 0.25
C PHE A 107 6.62 12.34 -0.86
N ILE A 108 7.00 11.05 -0.81
CA ILE A 108 7.69 10.32 -1.87
C ILE A 108 6.75 9.18 -2.28
N CYS A 109 6.29 9.22 -3.53
CA CYS A 109 5.19 8.38 -3.98
C CYS A 109 5.67 7.37 -5.03
N PHE A 110 5.23 6.13 -4.88
CA PHE A 110 5.48 5.06 -5.84
C PHE A 110 4.41 5.06 -6.92
N ALA A 111 4.77 4.76 -8.16
CA ALA A 111 3.80 4.55 -9.24
C ALA A 111 2.97 3.26 -9.07
N GLY A 112 3.40 2.43 -8.15
CA GLY A 112 2.82 1.18 -7.69
C GLY A 112 3.77 0.60 -6.66
N VAL A 113 3.26 -0.16 -5.72
CA VAL A 113 3.96 -0.61 -4.50
C VAL A 113 5.31 -1.32 -4.77
N ASN A 114 5.47 -1.95 -5.93
CA ASN A 114 6.72 -2.59 -6.34
C ASN A 114 7.67 -1.65 -7.12
N ALA A 115 7.26 -0.42 -7.41
CA ALA A 115 8.03 0.55 -8.19
C ALA A 115 8.98 1.37 -7.31
N ILE A 116 9.80 0.70 -6.51
CA ILE A 116 10.70 1.30 -5.50
C ILE A 116 12.09 1.66 -6.04
N GLY A 117 12.31 1.49 -7.35
CA GLY A 117 13.59 1.86 -7.96
C GLY A 117 13.93 3.34 -7.76
N GLY A 118 15.16 3.64 -7.35
CA GLY A 118 15.62 5.00 -7.07
C GLY A 118 15.23 5.54 -5.68
N LEU A 119 14.55 4.74 -4.83
CA LEU A 119 14.15 5.21 -3.50
C LEU A 119 15.35 5.56 -2.62
N LYS A 120 16.38 4.72 -2.61
CA LYS A 120 17.59 4.95 -1.80
C LYS A 120 18.28 6.25 -2.20
N GLU A 121 18.44 6.48 -3.49
CA GLU A 121 19.05 7.68 -4.07
C GLU A 121 18.22 8.93 -3.78
N THR A 122 16.90 8.82 -3.86
CA THR A 122 15.98 9.93 -3.55
C THR A 122 16.08 10.29 -2.07
N LEU A 123 16.03 9.30 -1.17
CA LEU A 123 16.16 9.54 0.28
C LEU A 123 17.53 10.10 0.66
N ALA A 124 18.61 9.57 0.09
CA ALA A 124 19.96 10.08 0.33
C ALA A 124 20.16 11.52 -0.16
N GLY A 125 19.38 11.95 -1.14
CA GLY A 125 19.40 13.31 -1.65
C GLY A 125 18.57 14.32 -0.84
N LEU A 126 17.98 13.90 0.28
CA LEU A 126 17.15 14.72 1.18
C LEU A 126 17.76 14.70 2.60
N SER A 127 17.59 15.78 3.36
CA SER A 127 18.16 15.90 4.71
C SER A 127 17.21 15.36 5.78
N LEU A 128 16.86 14.06 5.68
CA LEU A 128 15.86 13.42 6.52
C LEU A 128 16.45 12.89 7.84
N SER A 129 15.65 12.94 8.89
CA SER A 129 15.85 12.23 10.16
C SER A 129 14.80 11.14 10.40
N GLU A 130 13.70 11.19 9.67
CA GLU A 130 12.61 10.23 9.81
C GLU A 130 11.96 9.92 8.45
N VAL A 131 11.58 8.66 8.26
CA VAL A 131 10.73 8.21 7.16
C VAL A 131 9.53 7.49 7.74
N VAL A 132 8.34 7.91 7.33
CA VAL A 132 7.06 7.33 7.72
C VAL A 132 6.48 6.57 6.54
N ILE A 133 6.30 5.27 6.67
CA ILE A 133 5.71 4.43 5.63
C ILE A 133 4.18 4.48 5.77
N ALA A 134 3.52 5.14 4.82
CA ALA A 134 2.08 5.41 4.79
C ALA A 134 1.43 4.76 3.55
N LEU A 135 1.64 3.46 3.36
CA LEU A 135 1.02 2.70 2.27
C LEU A 135 -0.47 2.47 2.57
N ASP A 136 -1.25 2.23 1.52
CA ASP A 136 -2.69 1.96 1.60
C ASP A 136 -3.01 0.89 2.64
N MET A 137 -4.15 1.04 3.32
CA MET A 137 -4.55 0.12 4.40
C MET A 137 -4.87 -1.30 3.91
N ASP A 138 -5.04 -1.52 2.60
CA ASP A 138 -5.11 -2.86 2.03
C ASP A 138 -3.77 -3.65 2.09
N LYS A 139 -2.66 -2.98 2.50
CA LYS A 139 -1.38 -3.63 2.88
C LYS A 139 -1.59 -4.76 3.89
N MET A 140 -2.63 -4.67 4.67
CA MET A 140 -2.97 -5.60 5.72
C MET A 140 -3.58 -6.90 5.16
N MET A 141 -4.24 -6.82 3.99
CA MET A 141 -4.97 -7.92 3.36
C MET A 141 -4.27 -8.48 2.13
N ASN A 142 -3.45 -7.66 1.46
CA ASN A 142 -2.83 -8.00 0.18
C ASN A 142 -1.38 -8.43 0.39
N TRP A 143 -1.09 -9.72 0.23
CA TRP A 143 0.25 -10.28 0.41
C TRP A 143 1.32 -9.62 -0.48
N ARG A 144 0.96 -9.17 -1.71
CA ARG A 144 1.90 -8.48 -2.61
C ARG A 144 2.30 -7.11 -2.06
N VAL A 145 1.36 -6.42 -1.44
CA VAL A 145 1.64 -5.13 -0.79
C VAL A 145 2.51 -5.34 0.44
N ARG A 146 2.30 -6.44 1.17
CA ARG A 146 3.14 -6.78 2.33
C ARG A 146 4.58 -7.10 1.95
N ASP A 147 4.80 -7.92 0.92
CA ASP A 147 6.14 -8.20 0.42
C ASP A 147 6.87 -6.93 -0.02
N ALA A 148 6.15 -6.01 -0.64
CA ALA A 148 6.71 -4.72 -1.02
C ALA A 148 7.01 -3.85 0.22
N LEU A 149 6.13 -3.86 1.22
CA LEU A 149 6.35 -3.18 2.49
C LEU A 149 7.62 -3.69 3.21
N GLU A 150 7.84 -5.00 3.26
CA GLU A 150 9.07 -5.59 3.80
C GLU A 150 10.32 -5.07 3.10
N LYS A 151 10.29 -5.06 1.77
CA LYS A 151 11.40 -4.56 0.95
C LYS A 151 11.66 -3.07 1.21
N ILE A 152 10.60 -2.27 1.32
CA ILE A 152 10.70 -0.85 1.64
C ILE A 152 11.30 -0.66 3.03
N ILE A 153 10.80 -1.37 4.04
CA ILE A 153 11.33 -1.31 5.41
C ILE A 153 12.81 -1.67 5.43
N ALA A 154 13.19 -2.81 4.81
CA ALA A 154 14.58 -3.25 4.77
C ALA A 154 15.50 -2.22 4.08
N LEU A 155 15.02 -1.61 2.98
CA LEU A 155 15.77 -0.60 2.24
C LEU A 155 15.97 0.67 3.07
N VAL A 156 14.93 1.16 3.73
CA VAL A 156 14.98 2.43 4.48
C VAL A 156 15.73 2.26 5.80
N THR A 157 15.56 1.15 6.52
CA THR A 157 16.31 0.85 7.75
C THR A 157 17.81 0.68 7.52
N ALA A 158 18.20 0.32 6.30
CA ALA A 158 19.63 0.25 5.93
C ALA A 158 20.29 1.63 5.71
N ILE A 159 19.52 2.73 5.77
CA ILE A 159 20.09 4.09 5.63
C ILE A 159 20.45 4.63 7.01
N PRO A 160 21.75 4.88 7.29
CA PRO A 160 22.16 5.35 8.60
C PRO A 160 21.53 6.70 8.98
N GLY A 161 21.15 6.85 10.25
CA GLY A 161 20.63 8.11 10.81
C GLY A 161 19.15 8.39 10.50
N ILE A 162 18.48 7.52 9.75
CA ILE A 162 17.05 7.64 9.47
C ILE A 162 16.24 6.74 10.42
N ARG A 163 15.34 7.35 11.17
CA ARG A 163 14.33 6.62 11.94
C ARG A 163 13.17 6.22 11.02
N VAL A 164 12.77 4.97 11.07
CA VAL A 164 11.68 4.45 10.24
C VAL A 164 10.45 4.18 11.11
N ARG A 165 9.30 4.64 10.64
CA ARG A 165 7.99 4.41 11.27
C ARG A 165 6.98 3.89 10.27
N LEU A 166 6.05 3.10 10.75
CA LEU A 166 4.87 2.67 10.01
C LEU A 166 3.66 3.51 10.46
N MET A 167 2.97 4.10 9.52
CA MET A 167 1.71 4.80 9.76
C MET A 167 0.54 3.88 9.46
N ASN A 168 -0.38 3.80 10.40
CA ASN A 168 -1.64 3.10 10.26
C ASN A 168 -2.80 4.04 10.63
N TRP A 169 -3.95 3.80 10.04
CA TRP A 169 -5.20 4.51 10.32
C TRP A 169 -6.39 3.56 10.16
N ASN A 170 -7.60 4.03 10.39
CA ASN A 170 -8.78 3.21 10.23
C ASN A 170 -8.91 2.72 8.77
N ALA A 171 -8.98 1.41 8.56
CA ALA A 171 -9.02 0.76 7.25
C ALA A 171 -10.25 1.12 6.41
N THR A 172 -11.27 1.78 6.97
CA THR A 172 -12.38 2.38 6.23
C THR A 172 -11.87 3.42 5.21
N PHE A 173 -10.76 4.09 5.52
CA PHE A 173 -10.06 4.99 4.61
C PHE A 173 -8.95 4.21 3.91
N LYS A 174 -9.09 3.96 2.62
CA LYS A 174 -8.12 3.15 1.90
C LYS A 174 -6.76 3.83 1.84
N GLY A 175 -6.71 5.05 1.35
CA GLY A 175 -5.50 5.83 1.14
C GLY A 175 -5.23 6.84 2.26
N VAL A 176 -4.00 7.32 2.33
CA VAL A 176 -3.61 8.40 3.26
C VAL A 176 -4.31 9.72 2.94
N ASP A 177 -4.59 9.96 1.68
CA ASP A 177 -5.38 11.11 1.18
C ASP A 177 -6.82 11.07 1.71
N ASP A 178 -7.51 9.92 1.59
CA ASP A 178 -8.85 9.72 2.14
C ASP A 178 -8.85 9.94 3.66
N PHE A 179 -7.85 9.39 4.36
CA PHE A 179 -7.70 9.55 5.80
C PHE A 179 -7.49 11.02 6.20
N TYR A 180 -6.60 11.74 5.52
CA TYR A 180 -6.35 13.16 5.83
C TYR A 180 -7.55 14.04 5.51
N GLN A 181 -8.28 13.74 4.45
CA GLN A 181 -9.53 14.44 4.15
C GLN A 181 -10.56 14.26 5.28
N ALA A 182 -10.75 13.02 5.74
CA ALA A 182 -11.65 12.71 6.85
C ALA A 182 -11.18 13.35 8.17
N ARG A 183 -9.88 13.31 8.47
CA ARG A 183 -9.26 13.94 9.65
C ARG A 183 -9.53 15.45 9.66
N ASN A 184 -9.26 16.13 8.55
CA ASN A 184 -9.43 17.57 8.45
C ASN A 184 -10.91 17.97 8.54
N TYR A 185 -11.80 17.20 7.92
CA TYR A 185 -13.25 17.40 8.06
C TYR A 185 -13.69 17.22 9.51
N ALA A 186 -13.28 16.14 10.18
CA ALA A 186 -13.61 15.88 11.58
C ALA A 186 -13.08 16.99 12.49
N ALA A 187 -11.82 17.44 12.28
CA ALA A 187 -11.23 18.53 13.03
C ALA A 187 -12.02 19.84 12.88
N SER A 188 -12.55 20.13 11.68
CA SER A 188 -13.43 21.27 11.46
C SER A 188 -14.75 21.19 12.23
N LYS A 189 -15.12 20.01 12.72
CA LYS A 189 -16.29 19.73 13.58
C LYS A 189 -15.92 19.54 15.05
N GLY A 190 -14.67 19.80 15.44
CA GLY A 190 -14.20 19.59 16.81
C GLY A 190 -13.94 18.14 17.20
N VAL A 191 -13.90 17.23 16.23
CA VAL A 191 -13.62 15.79 16.45
C VAL A 191 -12.17 15.50 16.10
N ASN A 192 -11.44 14.79 16.97
CA ASN A 192 -10.06 14.37 16.72
C ASN A 192 -10.04 12.91 16.25
N ILE A 193 -9.56 12.68 15.03
CA ILE A 193 -9.27 11.35 14.50
C ILE A 193 -7.76 11.13 14.64
N LEU A 194 -7.36 10.15 15.44
CA LEU A 194 -5.95 9.83 15.68
C LEU A 194 -5.32 9.18 14.44
N ASP A 195 -4.19 9.74 14.03
CA ASP A 195 -3.23 9.05 13.20
C ASP A 195 -2.28 8.24 14.10
N MET A 196 -2.20 6.93 13.86
CA MET A 196 -1.34 6.06 14.65
C MET A 196 0.02 5.92 13.99
N ARG A 197 0.99 6.71 14.47
CA ARG A 197 2.40 6.53 14.12
C ARG A 197 3.04 5.62 15.16
N SER A 198 3.43 4.42 14.75
CA SER A 198 4.00 3.48 15.70
C SER A 198 5.49 3.21 15.48
N ASN A 199 6.21 3.01 16.60
CA ASN A 199 7.63 2.65 16.62
C ASN A 199 7.86 1.13 16.50
N PHE A 200 6.89 0.34 16.12
CA PHE A 200 7.05 -1.10 16.18
C PHE A 200 7.51 -1.80 14.89
N ILE A 201 8.27 -1.09 14.09
CA ILE A 201 8.93 -1.71 12.95
C ILE A 201 9.76 -2.93 13.37
N THR A 202 10.54 -2.84 14.44
CA THR A 202 11.29 -3.98 14.96
C THR A 202 10.37 -5.15 15.30
N ARG A 203 9.33 -4.87 16.07
CA ARG A 203 8.33 -5.89 16.45
C ARG A 203 7.58 -6.41 15.22
N TYR A 204 7.25 -5.55 14.28
CA TYR A 204 6.62 -5.92 13.02
C TYR A 204 7.53 -6.81 12.18
N LEU A 205 8.84 -6.49 12.06
CA LEU A 205 9.83 -7.30 11.35
C LEU A 205 10.03 -8.66 12.02
N ASP A 206 10.20 -8.71 13.34
CA ASP A 206 10.33 -9.95 14.10
C ASP A 206 9.16 -10.89 13.87
N ASP A 207 8.00 -10.34 13.73
CA ASP A 207 6.78 -11.10 13.53
C ASP A 207 6.50 -11.47 12.07
N LEU A 208 7.00 -10.68 11.10
CA LEU A 208 6.99 -11.03 9.69
C LEU A 208 7.77 -12.32 9.41
N TRP A 209 8.87 -12.54 10.14
CA TRP A 209 9.74 -13.70 9.98
C TRP A 209 9.18 -14.97 10.60
N LYS A 210 8.25 -14.86 11.55
CA LYS A 210 7.74 -16.03 12.26
C LYS A 210 6.78 -16.86 11.43
N THR A 211 5.88 -16.25 10.67
CA THR A 211 5.02 -16.94 9.70
C THR A 211 4.47 -15.97 8.67
N GLU A 212 4.18 -16.48 7.48
CA GLU A 212 3.53 -15.72 6.39
C GLU A 212 2.14 -15.14 6.79
N TYR A 213 1.56 -15.67 7.85
CA TYR A 213 0.19 -15.40 8.30
C TYR A 213 0.06 -14.28 9.31
N HIS A 214 1.04 -14.09 10.18
CA HIS A 214 1.07 -12.94 11.10
C HIS A 214 1.06 -11.60 10.37
N LYS A 215 1.39 -11.62 9.09
CA LYS A 215 1.28 -10.46 8.21
C LYS A 215 -0.16 -9.99 7.99
N GLN A 216 -1.14 -10.91 8.01
CA GLN A 216 -2.56 -10.58 7.76
C GLN A 216 -3.26 -10.12 9.04
N ASP A 217 -3.02 -10.82 10.12
CA ASP A 217 -3.71 -10.61 11.38
C ASP A 217 -3.41 -9.23 11.98
N ARG A 218 -2.22 -8.73 11.73
CA ARG A 218 -1.77 -7.47 12.33
C ARG A 218 -2.44 -6.22 11.82
N GLY A 219 -2.92 -6.24 10.63
CA GLY A 219 -3.63 -5.11 10.08
C GLY A 219 -4.93 -4.83 10.79
N PHE A 220 -5.62 -5.88 11.17
CA PHE A 220 -6.86 -5.78 11.93
C PHE A 220 -6.62 -5.44 13.40
N ILE A 221 -5.52 -5.91 13.99
CA ILE A 221 -5.16 -5.65 15.38
C ILE A 221 -5.04 -4.16 15.69
N HIS A 222 -4.77 -3.31 14.68
CA HIS A 222 -4.64 -1.87 14.87
C HIS A 222 -5.93 -1.09 14.74
N THR A 223 -6.96 -1.71 14.18
CA THR A 223 -8.25 -1.06 13.94
C THR A 223 -9.36 -1.54 14.86
N CYS A 224 -9.12 -2.65 15.59
CA CYS A 224 -10.06 -3.28 16.50
C CYS A 224 -9.31 -3.81 17.73
N GLU A 225 -10.00 -3.95 18.84
CA GLU A 225 -9.55 -4.82 19.91
C GLU A 225 -9.86 -6.26 19.53
N TRP A 226 -8.89 -7.15 19.77
CA TRP A 226 -8.98 -8.56 19.39
C TRP A 226 -8.70 -9.43 20.60
N GLU A 227 -9.49 -10.46 20.75
CA GLU A 227 -9.31 -11.48 21.76
C GLU A 227 -8.89 -12.80 21.09
N GLU A 228 -7.84 -13.44 21.63
CA GLU A 228 -7.46 -14.79 21.21
C GLU A 228 -8.31 -15.81 21.95
N LEU A 229 -9.08 -16.60 21.21
CA LEU A 229 -9.97 -17.61 21.73
C LEU A 229 -9.68 -18.97 21.08
N THR A 230 -9.98 -20.05 21.81
CA THR A 230 -10.10 -21.38 21.22
C THR A 230 -11.59 -21.72 21.15
N VAL A 231 -12.08 -21.98 19.95
CA VAL A 231 -13.52 -22.21 19.71
C VAL A 231 -13.74 -23.49 18.92
N PRO A 232 -14.90 -24.14 19.10
CA PRO A 232 -15.32 -25.24 18.25
C PRO A 232 -15.35 -24.81 16.78
N LEU A 233 -14.90 -25.70 15.88
CA LEU A 233 -14.81 -25.37 14.45
C LEU A 233 -16.21 -25.22 13.82
N ASP A 234 -17.18 -25.92 14.34
CA ASP A 234 -18.60 -25.89 13.89
C ASP A 234 -19.34 -24.62 14.31
N GLU A 235 -18.78 -23.82 15.24
CA GLU A 235 -19.31 -22.50 15.59
C GLU A 235 -18.87 -21.40 14.64
N LEU A 236 -17.99 -21.71 13.66
CA LEU A 236 -17.45 -20.74 12.73
C LEU A 236 -18.10 -20.85 11.36
N ASP A 237 -18.49 -19.71 10.83
CA ASP A 237 -18.91 -19.57 9.44
C ASP A 237 -17.72 -19.17 8.56
N CYS A 238 -17.64 -19.75 7.38
CA CYS A 238 -16.56 -19.47 6.45
C CYS A 238 -16.99 -19.64 4.99
N ASP A 239 -16.68 -18.63 4.17
CA ASP A 239 -16.83 -18.76 2.73
C ASP A 239 -15.90 -19.85 2.17
N PRO A 240 -16.30 -20.54 1.09
CA PRO A 240 -15.44 -21.50 0.43
C PRO A 240 -14.09 -20.86 0.02
N PRO A 241 -12.98 -21.60 0.14
CA PRO A 241 -11.68 -21.09 -0.25
C PRO A 241 -11.64 -20.80 -1.76
N LYS A 242 -11.15 -19.63 -2.14
CA LYS A 242 -11.02 -19.21 -3.55
C LYS A 242 -9.97 -20.02 -4.31
N ASP A 243 -8.98 -20.58 -3.62
CA ASP A 243 -7.91 -21.41 -4.18
C ASP A 243 -7.83 -22.76 -3.46
N LEU A 244 -8.44 -23.77 -4.06
CA LEU A 244 -8.43 -25.13 -3.52
C LEU A 244 -7.04 -25.76 -3.50
N LYS A 245 -6.12 -25.39 -4.41
CA LYS A 245 -4.74 -25.91 -4.39
C LYS A 245 -4.01 -25.42 -3.16
N LYS A 246 -4.20 -24.16 -2.82
CA LYS A 246 -3.64 -23.57 -1.61
C LYS A 246 -4.24 -24.20 -0.35
N ALA A 247 -5.54 -24.43 -0.34
CA ALA A 247 -6.19 -25.12 0.78
C ALA A 247 -5.66 -26.55 0.98
N GLU A 248 -5.41 -27.27 -0.11
CA GLU A 248 -4.82 -28.62 -0.07
C GLU A 248 -3.36 -28.60 0.41
N GLN A 249 -2.58 -27.58 0.06
CA GLN A 249 -1.23 -27.40 0.60
C GLN A 249 -1.25 -27.26 2.13
N TYR A 250 -2.21 -26.50 2.68
CA TYR A 250 -2.37 -26.43 4.14
C TYR A 250 -2.75 -27.75 4.77
N ARG A 251 -3.65 -28.49 4.13
CA ARG A 251 -4.03 -29.81 4.60
C ARG A 251 -2.81 -30.74 4.65
N GLN A 252 -1.96 -30.69 3.63
CA GLN A 252 -0.73 -31.51 3.61
C GLN A 252 0.26 -31.09 4.69
N LEU A 253 0.49 -29.78 4.87
CA LEU A 253 1.36 -29.26 5.94
C LEU A 253 0.91 -29.71 7.33
N LEU A 254 -0.41 -29.73 7.59
CA LEU A 254 -0.95 -30.23 8.85
C LEU A 254 -0.71 -31.74 9.02
N LEU A 255 -0.85 -32.53 7.95
CA LEU A 255 -0.54 -33.96 7.96
C LEU A 255 0.95 -34.22 8.19
N ASP A 256 1.82 -33.37 7.68
CA ASP A 256 3.27 -33.43 7.86
C ASP A 256 3.72 -32.94 9.26
N GLY A 257 2.76 -32.62 10.15
CA GLY A 257 3.03 -32.27 11.54
C GLY A 257 3.30 -30.78 11.77
N CYS A 258 3.08 -29.92 10.79
CA CYS A 258 3.16 -28.46 10.99
C CYS A 258 1.95 -28.01 11.79
N THR A 259 2.17 -27.59 13.05
CA THR A 259 1.10 -27.14 13.97
C THR A 259 1.15 -25.64 14.25
N GLU A 260 2.17 -24.93 13.78
CA GLU A 260 2.40 -23.53 14.06
C GLU A 260 1.75 -22.61 13.00
N PHE A 261 0.43 -22.68 12.89
CA PHE A 261 -0.31 -21.73 12.10
C PHE A 261 -0.90 -20.64 13.01
N PRO A 262 -0.94 -19.38 12.53
CA PRO A 262 -1.60 -18.33 13.29
C PRO A 262 -3.10 -18.59 13.43
N PRO A 263 -3.74 -18.03 14.47
CA PRO A 263 -5.18 -18.11 14.63
C PRO A 263 -5.93 -17.65 13.37
N LEU A 264 -7.13 -18.17 13.14
CA LEU A 264 -8.04 -17.62 12.14
C LEU A 264 -8.52 -16.25 12.59
N VAL A 265 -8.77 -15.34 11.67
CA VAL A 265 -9.32 -14.01 12.02
C VAL A 265 -10.81 -14.01 11.76
N CYS A 266 -11.59 -13.70 12.79
CA CYS A 266 -13.04 -13.75 12.76
C CYS A 266 -13.69 -12.43 13.17
N ILE A 267 -14.76 -12.06 12.49
CA ILE A 267 -15.71 -11.02 12.92
C ILE A 267 -17.04 -11.69 13.15
N ASN A 268 -17.55 -11.61 14.38
CA ASN A 268 -18.82 -12.24 14.76
C ASN A 268 -18.89 -13.71 14.31
N ARG A 269 -17.85 -14.49 14.56
CA ARG A 269 -17.70 -15.91 14.18
C ARG A 269 -17.57 -16.18 12.67
N MET A 270 -17.66 -15.17 11.80
CA MET A 270 -17.36 -15.30 10.37
C MET A 270 -15.85 -15.21 10.15
N VAL A 271 -15.25 -16.20 9.53
CA VAL A 271 -13.82 -16.23 9.17
C VAL A 271 -13.56 -15.26 8.02
N ILE A 272 -12.85 -14.17 8.32
CA ILE A 272 -12.47 -13.14 7.33
C ILE A 272 -11.06 -13.34 6.79
N ASP A 273 -10.19 -14.01 7.56
CA ASP A 273 -8.89 -14.48 7.08
C ASP A 273 -8.60 -15.89 7.58
N GLY A 274 -7.93 -16.67 6.72
CA GLY A 274 -7.60 -18.06 6.99
C GLY A 274 -8.58 -19.09 6.39
N GLN A 275 -9.43 -18.72 5.41
CA GLN A 275 -10.40 -19.63 4.77
C GLN A 275 -9.76 -20.93 4.26
N HIS A 276 -8.54 -20.86 3.70
CA HIS A 276 -7.80 -22.04 3.25
C HIS A 276 -7.41 -22.95 4.41
N ARG A 277 -7.01 -22.38 5.55
CA ARG A 277 -6.68 -23.11 6.79
C ARG A 277 -7.93 -23.70 7.42
N PHE A 278 -9.01 -22.91 7.50
CA PHE A 278 -10.30 -23.38 7.99
C PHE A 278 -10.77 -24.62 7.22
N TRP A 279 -10.72 -24.56 5.89
CA TRP A 279 -11.05 -25.70 5.05
C TRP A 279 -10.16 -26.93 5.35
N ALA A 280 -8.86 -26.71 5.53
CA ALA A 280 -7.93 -27.80 5.85
C ALA A 280 -8.25 -28.42 7.23
N TYR A 281 -8.51 -27.61 8.24
CA TYR A 281 -8.94 -28.08 9.56
C TYR A 281 -10.24 -28.88 9.50
N GLN A 282 -11.22 -28.37 8.73
CA GLN A 282 -12.49 -29.06 8.53
C GLN A 282 -12.30 -30.43 7.86
N LYS A 283 -11.46 -30.51 6.81
CA LYS A 283 -11.15 -31.76 6.11
C LYS A 283 -10.40 -32.76 6.96
N LEU A 284 -9.67 -32.33 7.97
CA LEU A 284 -8.92 -33.20 8.90
C LEU A 284 -9.69 -33.46 10.18
N GLY A 285 -10.92 -32.97 10.33
CA GLY A 285 -11.78 -33.25 11.48
C GLY A 285 -11.33 -32.59 12.78
N TYR A 286 -10.67 -31.44 12.72
CA TYR A 286 -10.33 -30.67 13.91
C TYR A 286 -11.60 -30.26 14.65
N GLN A 287 -11.62 -30.46 15.97
CA GLN A 287 -12.79 -30.15 16.79
C GLN A 287 -12.81 -28.67 17.21
N ALA A 288 -11.65 -28.09 17.43
CA ALA A 288 -11.52 -26.69 17.84
C ALA A 288 -10.27 -26.08 17.23
N VAL A 289 -10.29 -24.75 17.07
CA VAL A 289 -9.18 -23.97 16.51
C VAL A 289 -9.02 -22.66 17.27
N LYS A 290 -7.81 -22.10 17.19
CA LYS A 290 -7.53 -20.76 17.69
C LYS A 290 -8.01 -19.71 16.72
N ILE A 291 -8.65 -18.67 17.23
CA ILE A 291 -9.11 -17.53 16.45
C ILE A 291 -8.70 -16.22 17.14
N TYR A 292 -8.58 -15.16 16.36
CA TYR A 292 -8.71 -13.78 16.80
C TYR A 292 -10.13 -13.32 16.52
N GLN A 293 -10.89 -13.04 17.56
CA GLN A 293 -12.25 -12.53 17.51
C GLN A 293 -12.23 -11.03 17.78
N ASN A 294 -12.90 -10.24 16.94
CA ASN A 294 -13.09 -8.83 17.22
C ASN A 294 -13.92 -8.64 18.51
N VAL A 295 -13.43 -7.78 19.40
CA VAL A 295 -14.22 -7.30 20.54
C VAL A 295 -14.96 -6.05 20.06
N PRO A 296 -16.30 -6.02 20.16
CA PRO A 296 -17.05 -4.80 19.87
C PRO A 296 -16.53 -3.67 20.77
N TRP A 297 -16.12 -2.57 20.16
CA TRP A 297 -15.75 -1.39 20.93
C TRP A 297 -16.96 -0.96 21.77
N ALA A 298 -16.88 -1.14 23.06
CA ALA A 298 -17.86 -0.58 23.94
C ALA A 298 -17.79 0.94 23.78
N MET A 299 -18.80 1.52 23.12
CA MET A 299 -18.94 2.97 23.13
C MET A 299 -18.94 3.39 24.60
N PRO A 300 -18.07 4.32 25.01
CA PRO A 300 -18.18 4.86 26.35
C PRO A 300 -19.64 5.34 26.51
N ALA A 301 -20.29 4.86 27.57
CA ALA A 301 -21.63 5.30 27.90
C ALA A 301 -21.61 6.82 27.88
N ALA A 302 -22.50 7.41 27.09
CA ALA A 302 -22.62 8.86 27.01
C ALA A 302 -22.88 9.37 28.43
N ALA A 303 -21.92 10.15 28.94
CA ALA A 303 -22.01 10.81 30.24
C ALA A 303 -22.96 12.00 30.12
#